data_135e584a55c2362e74240aecadc0a295
#
_entry.id   135e584a55c2362e74240aecadc0a295
#
_cell.length_a   1.000
_cell.length_b   1.000
_cell.length_c   1.000
_cell.angle_alpha   90.00
_cell.angle_beta   90.00
_cell.angle_gamma   90.00
#
_symmetry.space_group_name_H-M   'P 1'
#
loop_
_entity.id
_entity.type
_entity.pdbx_description
1 polymer ?
#
loop_
_entity_poly.entity_id
_entity_poly.type
_entity_poly.pdbx_seq_one_letter_code
_entity_poly.pdbx_strand_id
1 'polypeptide(L)'
;MNKFDFNNRTAVITGGGQGFGLDIAKRFLDSGAKVIIWDIDEKLLKSAATEVNNENLSYNVVDVSNYSQIEQNINQITSKTNIDILINNAGITGPTMPLWEYDIEIWNKIVKINLLGTFNCCRAIVPNMIANNYGRIVNVASVAGKDGNANASAYSSGKAGAPALPEL
;
A
#
# COMPACT_ATOMS: atom_id res chain seq x y z
N MET A 1 1.30 0.47 -25.98
CA MET A 1 1.11 0.64 -24.53
C MET A 1 1.84 1.91 -24.12
N ASN A 2 1.21 2.80 -23.33
CA ASN A 2 1.88 4.03 -22.87
C ASN A 2 3.11 3.66 -22.03
N LYS A 3 4.25 4.28 -22.33
CA LYS A 3 5.45 4.16 -21.51
C LYS A 3 5.49 5.35 -20.55
N PHE A 4 5.70 5.06 -19.28
CA PHE A 4 6.03 6.05 -18.27
C PHE A 4 7.54 6.02 -18.06
N ASP A 5 8.13 7.13 -17.69
CA ASP A 5 9.55 7.21 -17.32
C ASP A 5 9.65 7.36 -15.79
N PHE A 6 10.05 6.28 -15.16
CA PHE A 6 10.31 6.24 -13.70
C PHE A 6 11.79 5.97 -13.40
N ASN A 7 12.68 6.24 -14.37
CA ASN A 7 14.11 6.12 -14.12
C ASN A 7 14.55 6.96 -12.92
N ASN A 8 15.39 6.38 -12.08
CA ASN A 8 15.85 6.98 -10.82
C ASN A 8 14.77 7.25 -9.78
N ARG A 9 13.56 6.67 -9.92
CA ARG A 9 12.50 6.75 -8.92
C ARG A 9 12.41 5.47 -8.10
N THR A 10 12.18 5.64 -6.80
CA THR A 10 11.93 4.53 -5.88
C THR A 10 10.46 4.53 -5.46
N ALA A 11 9.78 3.43 -5.68
CA ALA A 11 8.38 3.24 -5.31
C ALA A 11 8.25 2.22 -4.18
N VAL A 12 7.46 2.56 -3.17
CA VAL A 12 6.97 1.61 -2.15
C VAL A 12 5.53 1.25 -2.47
N ILE A 13 5.23 -0.05 -2.53
CA ILE A 13 3.91 -0.58 -2.87
C ILE A 13 3.46 -1.53 -1.76
N THR A 14 2.40 -1.18 -1.04
CA THR A 14 1.85 -2.02 0.02
C THR A 14 0.87 -3.07 -0.53
N GLY A 15 0.82 -4.27 0.08
CA GLY A 15 0.06 -5.40 -0.46
C GLY A 15 0.62 -5.85 -1.82
N GLY A 16 1.96 -5.80 -1.96
CA GLY A 16 2.65 -6.04 -3.23
C GLY A 16 2.97 -7.51 -3.51
N GLY A 17 2.63 -8.42 -2.60
CA GLY A 17 2.93 -9.85 -2.74
C GLY A 17 2.07 -10.57 -3.78
N GLN A 18 0.93 -9.98 -4.19
CA GLN A 18 0.00 -10.59 -5.16
C GLN A 18 -0.95 -9.56 -5.78
N GLY A 19 -1.75 -10.00 -6.77
CA GLY A 19 -2.84 -9.24 -7.37
C GLY A 19 -2.44 -7.86 -7.89
N PHE A 20 -3.31 -6.86 -7.69
CA PHE A 20 -3.05 -5.49 -8.19
C PHE A 20 -1.73 -4.90 -7.72
N GLY A 21 -1.33 -5.13 -6.46
CA GLY A 21 -0.07 -4.62 -5.95
C GLY A 21 1.14 -5.17 -6.71
N LEU A 22 1.14 -6.47 -7.01
CA LEU A 22 2.19 -7.12 -7.79
C LEU A 22 2.17 -6.67 -9.26
N ASP A 23 0.99 -6.52 -9.87
CA ASP A 23 0.87 -6.05 -11.26
C ASP A 23 1.36 -4.59 -11.39
N ILE A 24 1.04 -3.74 -10.42
CA ILE A 24 1.58 -2.38 -10.34
C ILE A 24 3.11 -2.43 -10.21
N ALA A 25 3.66 -3.29 -9.35
CA ALA A 25 5.09 -3.43 -9.17
C ALA A 25 5.80 -3.80 -10.49
N LYS A 26 5.28 -4.80 -11.21
CA LYS A 26 5.80 -5.18 -12.54
C LYS A 26 5.79 -4.00 -13.51
N ARG A 27 4.67 -3.26 -13.56
CA ARG A 27 4.52 -2.13 -14.45
C ARG A 27 5.49 -0.99 -14.14
N PHE A 28 5.78 -0.75 -12.85
CA PHE A 28 6.74 0.25 -12.41
C PHE A 28 8.17 -0.16 -12.77
N LEU A 29 8.52 -1.43 -12.58
CA LEU A 29 9.81 -2.00 -12.99
C LEU A 29 10.03 -1.87 -14.50
N ASP A 30 9.03 -2.22 -15.33
CA ASP A 30 9.06 -2.07 -16.79
C ASP A 30 9.23 -0.61 -17.22
N SER A 31 8.91 0.33 -16.34
CA SER A 31 9.04 1.77 -16.55
C SER A 31 10.33 2.37 -15.96
N GLY A 32 11.24 1.52 -15.44
CA GLY A 32 12.55 1.91 -14.95
C GLY A 32 12.64 2.26 -13.48
N ALA A 33 11.57 2.07 -12.68
CA ALA A 33 11.59 2.32 -11.25
C ALA A 33 12.40 1.27 -10.48
N LYS A 34 12.93 1.68 -9.32
CA LYS A 34 13.24 0.75 -8.22
C LYS A 34 11.97 0.53 -7.42
N VAL A 35 11.62 -0.72 -7.14
CA VAL A 35 10.37 -1.07 -6.46
C VAL A 35 10.64 -1.84 -5.19
N ILE A 36 9.99 -1.43 -4.12
CA ILE A 36 10.01 -2.10 -2.82
C ILE A 36 8.57 -2.52 -2.51
N ILE A 37 8.30 -3.81 -2.56
CA ILE A 37 6.98 -4.32 -2.21
C ILE A 37 6.92 -4.69 -0.73
N TRP A 38 5.82 -4.31 -0.09
CA TRP A 38 5.49 -4.67 1.29
C TRP A 38 4.26 -5.56 1.32
N ASP A 39 4.32 -6.59 2.11
CA ASP A 39 3.18 -7.46 2.42
C ASP A 39 3.36 -8.05 3.83
N ILE A 40 2.29 -8.49 4.46
CA ILE A 40 2.35 -9.22 5.72
C ILE A 40 2.76 -10.69 5.52
N ASP A 41 2.53 -11.22 4.32
CA ASP A 41 2.82 -12.63 3.98
C ASP A 41 4.18 -12.77 3.28
N GLU A 42 5.17 -13.25 4.03
CA GLU A 42 6.51 -13.49 3.52
C GLU A 42 6.56 -14.51 2.36
N LYS A 43 5.65 -15.50 2.35
CA LYS A 43 5.62 -16.51 1.27
C LYS A 43 5.18 -15.88 -0.05
N LEU A 44 4.18 -15.01 -0.01
CA LEU A 44 3.74 -14.25 -1.18
C LEU A 44 4.86 -13.35 -1.70
N LEU A 45 5.58 -12.66 -0.81
CA LEU A 45 6.71 -11.80 -1.19
C LEU A 45 7.84 -12.60 -1.87
N LYS A 46 8.21 -13.75 -1.32
CA LYS A 46 9.22 -14.64 -1.92
C LYS A 46 8.79 -15.16 -3.29
N SER A 47 7.52 -15.57 -3.41
CA SER A 47 6.96 -16.02 -4.68
C SER A 47 6.99 -14.90 -5.72
N ALA A 48 6.53 -13.69 -5.34
CA ALA A 48 6.54 -12.51 -6.21
C ALA A 48 7.96 -12.15 -6.68
N ALA A 49 8.93 -12.16 -5.76
CA ALA A 49 10.34 -11.88 -6.10
C ALA A 49 10.91 -12.91 -7.08
N THR A 50 10.58 -14.19 -6.90
CA THR A 50 10.99 -15.26 -7.81
C THR A 50 10.34 -15.14 -9.18
N GLU A 51 9.03 -14.84 -9.22
CA GLU A 51 8.26 -14.66 -10.46
C GLU A 51 8.77 -13.47 -11.28
N VAL A 52 8.98 -12.34 -10.63
CA VAL A 52 9.40 -11.10 -11.29
C VAL A 52 10.87 -11.15 -11.70
N ASN A 53 11.73 -11.76 -10.90
CA ASN A 53 13.17 -11.95 -11.16
C ASN A 53 13.85 -10.68 -11.72
N ASN A 54 13.74 -9.56 -11.01
CA ASN A 54 14.28 -8.26 -11.43
C ASN A 54 15.16 -7.68 -10.30
N GLU A 55 16.37 -7.25 -10.61
CA GLU A 55 17.34 -6.70 -9.64
C GLU A 55 16.87 -5.39 -8.98
N ASN A 56 15.96 -4.65 -9.62
CA ASN A 56 15.35 -3.43 -9.09
C ASN A 56 14.13 -3.71 -8.19
N LEU A 57 13.76 -4.98 -7.97
CA LEU A 57 12.73 -5.37 -7.02
C LEU A 57 13.36 -5.80 -5.70
N SER A 58 12.87 -5.24 -4.61
CA SER A 58 13.12 -5.72 -3.25
C SER A 58 11.82 -5.83 -2.48
N TYR A 59 11.85 -6.51 -1.33
CA TYR A 59 10.66 -6.66 -0.50
C TYR A 59 10.97 -6.60 0.99
N ASN A 60 9.96 -6.24 1.78
CA ASN A 60 10.00 -6.30 3.24
C ASN A 60 8.67 -6.85 3.78
N VAL A 61 8.75 -7.64 4.85
CA VAL A 61 7.56 -8.09 5.58
C VAL A 61 7.09 -6.95 6.47
N VAL A 62 5.92 -6.37 6.16
CA VAL A 62 5.38 -5.20 6.87
C VAL A 62 3.88 -5.35 7.06
N ASP A 63 3.44 -5.28 8.31
CA ASP A 63 2.04 -5.05 8.64
C ASP A 63 1.76 -3.55 8.65
N VAL A 64 0.98 -3.06 7.69
CA VAL A 64 0.62 -1.64 7.57
C VAL A 64 -0.20 -1.12 8.77
N SER A 65 -0.79 -2.01 9.55
CA SER A 65 -1.48 -1.65 10.80
C SER A 65 -0.51 -1.41 11.97
N ASN A 66 0.77 -1.72 11.83
CA ASN A 66 1.82 -1.56 12.83
C ASN A 66 2.77 -0.41 12.46
N TYR A 67 2.52 0.76 13.04
CA TYR A 67 3.30 1.97 12.74
C TYR A 67 4.80 1.82 13.02
N SER A 68 5.18 1.13 14.11
CA SER A 68 6.60 0.94 14.44
C SER A 68 7.35 0.10 13.39
N GLN A 69 6.70 -0.93 12.81
CA GLN A 69 7.30 -1.67 11.70
C GLN A 69 7.50 -0.81 10.46
N ILE A 70 6.50 0.03 10.14
CA ILE A 70 6.59 0.96 9.02
C ILE A 70 7.76 1.91 9.23
N GLU A 71 7.83 2.57 10.39
CA GLU A 71 8.88 3.54 10.71
C GLU A 71 10.28 2.93 10.64
N GLN A 72 10.48 1.73 11.17
CA GLN A 72 11.75 1.00 11.08
C GLN A 72 12.15 0.73 9.62
N ASN A 73 11.21 0.25 8.80
CA ASN A 73 11.46 -0.01 7.39
C ASN A 73 11.76 1.27 6.60
N ILE A 74 11.03 2.36 6.85
CA ILE A 74 11.29 3.65 6.22
C ILE A 74 12.69 4.14 6.56
N ASN A 75 13.11 4.09 7.83
CA ASN A 75 14.44 4.50 8.25
C ASN A 75 15.55 3.68 7.54
N GLN A 76 15.34 2.38 7.36
CA GLN A 76 16.27 1.52 6.62
C GLN A 76 16.33 1.88 5.12
N ILE A 77 15.20 2.18 4.50
CA ILE A 77 15.14 2.55 3.09
C ILE A 77 15.77 3.93 2.88
N THR A 78 15.37 4.93 3.69
CA THR A 78 15.79 6.32 3.53
C THR A 78 17.25 6.56 3.90
N SER A 79 17.89 5.63 4.61
CA SER A 79 19.35 5.65 4.81
C SER A 79 20.15 5.37 3.52
N LYS A 80 19.49 4.83 2.48
CA LYS A 80 20.14 4.40 1.22
C LYS A 80 19.62 5.11 -0.02
N THR A 81 18.34 5.46 -0.02
CA THR A 81 17.66 6.07 -1.18
C THR A 81 16.45 6.87 -0.71
N ASN A 82 15.96 7.79 -1.54
CA ASN A 82 14.70 8.48 -1.29
C ASN A 82 13.52 7.60 -1.68
N ILE A 83 12.36 7.88 -1.10
CA ILE A 83 11.08 7.30 -1.51
C ILE A 83 10.33 8.35 -2.31
N ASP A 84 10.20 8.13 -3.60
CA ASP A 84 9.55 9.07 -4.53
C ASP A 84 8.06 8.81 -4.69
N ILE A 85 7.65 7.54 -4.60
CA ILE A 85 6.28 7.11 -4.90
C ILE A 85 5.80 6.15 -3.81
N LEU A 86 4.58 6.37 -3.33
CA LEU A 86 3.88 5.47 -2.42
C LEU A 86 2.58 5.01 -3.06
N ILE A 87 2.40 3.71 -3.16
CA ILE A 87 1.12 3.09 -3.56
C ILE A 87 0.52 2.38 -2.35
N ASN A 88 -0.48 2.98 -1.75
CA ASN A 88 -1.28 2.38 -0.69
C ASN A 88 -2.32 1.44 -1.31
N ASN A 89 -1.93 0.18 -1.50
CA ASN A 89 -2.79 -0.84 -2.09
C ASN A 89 -3.23 -1.90 -1.07
N ALA A 90 -2.48 -2.12 0.01
CA ALA A 90 -2.84 -3.10 1.04
C ALA A 90 -4.28 -2.92 1.53
N GLY A 91 -5.01 -4.01 1.64
CA GLY A 91 -6.39 -4.00 2.12
C GLY A 91 -7.03 -5.38 2.12
N ILE A 92 -8.06 -5.52 2.93
CA ILE A 92 -8.87 -6.73 3.05
C ILE A 92 -10.36 -6.40 2.95
N THR A 93 -11.15 -7.30 2.39
CA THR A 93 -12.60 -7.11 2.23
C THR A 93 -13.39 -7.49 3.49
N GLY A 94 -12.99 -8.56 4.16
CA GLY A 94 -13.75 -9.15 5.26
C GLY A 94 -15.00 -9.93 4.79
N PRO A 95 -15.84 -10.41 5.74
CA PRO A 95 -17.07 -11.11 5.44
C PRO A 95 -18.15 -10.16 4.92
N THR A 96 -19.11 -10.71 4.16
CA THR A 96 -20.32 -10.02 3.72
C THR A 96 -21.46 -10.38 4.66
N MET A 97 -21.92 -9.42 5.48
CA MET A 97 -22.96 -9.64 6.50
C MET A 97 -23.65 -8.33 6.89
N PRO A 98 -24.87 -8.37 7.42
CA PRO A 98 -25.58 -7.19 7.90
C PRO A 98 -24.78 -6.43 8.96
N LEU A 99 -24.89 -5.09 8.97
CA LEU A 99 -24.13 -4.23 9.88
C LEU A 99 -24.33 -4.63 11.37
N TRP A 100 -25.55 -4.95 11.76
CA TRP A 100 -25.90 -5.28 13.14
C TRP A 100 -25.46 -6.68 13.59
N GLU A 101 -25.00 -7.52 12.67
CA GLU A 101 -24.43 -8.84 12.94
C GLU A 101 -22.90 -8.86 12.82
N TYR A 102 -22.30 -7.73 12.45
CA TYR A 102 -20.86 -7.67 12.21
C TYR A 102 -20.08 -7.84 13.51
N ASP A 103 -19.15 -8.78 13.52
CA ASP A 103 -18.21 -8.94 14.63
C ASP A 103 -17.35 -7.68 14.77
N ILE A 104 -17.30 -7.11 15.98
CA ILE A 104 -16.63 -5.83 16.25
C ILE A 104 -15.13 -5.92 15.99
N GLU A 105 -14.49 -7.03 16.35
CA GLU A 105 -13.04 -7.22 16.16
C GLU A 105 -12.67 -7.35 14.69
N ILE A 106 -13.50 -8.07 13.91
CA ILE A 106 -13.33 -8.19 12.46
C ILE A 106 -13.53 -6.82 11.80
N TRP A 107 -14.56 -6.08 12.20
CA TRP A 107 -14.84 -4.74 11.68
C TRP A 107 -13.67 -3.80 11.94
N ASN A 108 -13.18 -3.76 13.19
CA ASN A 108 -12.04 -2.95 13.61
C ASN A 108 -10.77 -3.32 12.86
N LYS A 109 -10.51 -4.62 12.65
CA LYS A 109 -9.35 -5.10 11.88
C LYS A 109 -9.39 -4.59 10.44
N ILE A 110 -10.55 -4.63 9.78
CA ILE A 110 -10.69 -4.17 8.40
C ILE A 110 -10.42 -2.66 8.31
N VAL A 111 -11.01 -1.85 9.18
CA VAL A 111 -10.79 -0.41 9.21
C VAL A 111 -9.33 -0.09 9.57
N LYS A 112 -8.75 -0.83 10.50
CA LYS A 112 -7.35 -0.67 10.89
C LYS A 112 -6.39 -0.90 9.71
N ILE A 113 -6.64 -1.90 8.87
CA ILE A 113 -5.80 -2.16 7.71
C ILE A 113 -6.10 -1.16 6.58
N ASN A 114 -7.39 -1.02 6.19
CA ASN A 114 -7.76 -0.29 4.97
C ASN A 114 -7.64 1.23 5.11
N LEU A 115 -7.86 1.77 6.31
CA LEU A 115 -7.82 3.21 6.57
C LEU A 115 -6.59 3.61 7.37
N LEU A 116 -6.42 3.06 8.58
CA LEU A 116 -5.29 3.45 9.43
C LEU A 116 -3.95 2.98 8.82
N GLY A 117 -3.92 1.85 8.12
CA GLY A 117 -2.73 1.40 7.39
C GLY A 117 -2.28 2.42 6.33
N THR A 118 -3.23 2.95 5.55
CA THR A 118 -2.96 4.02 4.58
C THR A 118 -2.44 5.28 5.27
N PHE A 119 -3.09 5.71 6.35
CA PHE A 119 -2.63 6.85 7.16
C PHE A 119 -1.21 6.63 7.70
N ASN A 120 -0.93 5.47 8.27
CA ASN A 120 0.37 5.14 8.83
C ASN A 120 1.50 5.25 7.79
N CYS A 121 1.28 4.68 6.61
CA CYS A 121 2.25 4.75 5.51
C CYS A 121 2.47 6.19 5.04
N CYS A 122 1.39 6.97 4.84
CA CYS A 122 1.51 8.38 4.48
C CYS A 122 2.28 9.16 5.55
N ARG A 123 1.88 9.02 6.82
CA ARG A 123 2.54 9.71 7.95
C ARG A 123 4.04 9.44 8.01
N ALA A 124 4.48 8.20 7.76
CA ALA A 124 5.88 7.82 7.86
C ALA A 124 6.71 8.27 6.64
N ILE A 125 6.12 8.26 5.43
CA ILE A 125 6.85 8.52 4.18
C ILE A 125 6.86 9.99 3.78
N VAL A 126 5.77 10.72 4.01
CA VAL A 126 5.62 12.13 3.61
C VAL A 126 6.76 13.04 4.07
N PRO A 127 7.29 12.95 5.30
CA PRO A 127 8.44 13.76 5.70
C PRO A 127 9.68 13.61 4.80
N ASN A 128 9.95 12.38 4.32
CA ASN A 128 11.04 12.14 3.37
C ASN A 128 10.75 12.77 2.00
N MET A 129 9.52 12.67 1.51
CA MET A 129 9.11 13.30 0.24
C MET A 129 9.23 14.82 0.30
N ILE A 130 8.80 15.45 1.42
CA ILE A 130 8.94 16.89 1.64
C ILE A 130 10.41 17.30 1.65
N ALA A 131 11.26 16.60 2.41
CA ALA A 131 12.69 16.87 2.51
C ALA A 131 13.40 16.80 1.15
N ASN A 132 12.91 15.94 0.24
CA ASN A 132 13.45 15.77 -1.10
C ASN A 132 12.74 16.61 -2.18
N ASN A 133 11.77 17.43 -1.78
CA ASN A 133 10.96 18.27 -2.68
C ASN A 133 10.32 17.48 -3.83
N TYR A 134 9.99 16.21 -3.59
CA TYR A 134 9.31 15.34 -4.55
C TYR A 134 8.56 14.22 -3.83
N GLY A 135 7.31 13.97 -4.24
CA GLY A 135 6.50 12.85 -3.79
C GLY A 135 5.28 12.64 -4.67
N ARG A 136 4.86 11.40 -4.80
CA ARG A 136 3.59 11.02 -5.43
C ARG A 136 2.95 9.92 -4.60
N ILE A 137 1.70 10.12 -4.21
CA ILE A 137 0.94 9.14 -3.42
C ILE A 137 -0.30 8.73 -4.21
N VAL A 138 -0.53 7.42 -4.26
CA VAL A 138 -1.76 6.84 -4.81
C VAL A 138 -2.40 5.98 -3.73
N ASN A 139 -3.63 6.30 -3.37
CA ASN A 139 -4.45 5.51 -2.46
C ASN A 139 -5.44 4.67 -3.28
N VAL A 140 -5.28 3.34 -3.26
CA VAL A 140 -6.20 2.43 -3.96
C VAL A 140 -7.52 2.36 -3.21
N ALA A 141 -8.48 3.12 -3.70
CA ALA A 141 -9.85 3.18 -3.20
C ALA A 141 -10.72 2.05 -3.77
N SER A 142 -12.02 2.21 -3.65
CA SER A 142 -13.02 1.30 -4.22
C SER A 142 -14.32 2.06 -4.51
N VAL A 143 -15.07 1.61 -5.50
CA VAL A 143 -16.46 2.05 -5.71
C VAL A 143 -17.29 1.84 -4.43
N ALA A 144 -17.01 0.77 -3.68
CA ALA A 144 -17.65 0.53 -2.40
C ALA A 144 -17.41 1.66 -1.37
N GLY A 145 -16.32 2.40 -1.48
CA GLY A 145 -16.06 3.56 -0.63
C GLY A 145 -16.83 4.82 -1.07
N LYS A 146 -17.24 4.89 -2.35
CA LYS A 146 -18.02 6.00 -2.88
C LYS A 146 -19.52 5.78 -2.68
N ASP A 147 -20.02 4.63 -3.09
CA ASP A 147 -21.45 4.36 -3.19
C ASP A 147 -21.96 3.53 -2.00
N GLY A 148 -21.05 2.90 -1.25
CA GLY A 148 -21.38 1.88 -0.24
C GLY A 148 -21.74 0.55 -0.90
N ASN A 149 -21.43 -0.56 -0.20
CA ASN A 149 -21.89 -1.89 -0.58
C ASN A 149 -22.75 -2.46 0.54
N ALA A 150 -23.93 -2.97 0.18
CA ALA A 150 -24.76 -3.69 1.13
C ALA A 150 -23.95 -4.84 1.78
N ASN A 151 -24.08 -4.99 3.10
CA ASN A 151 -23.41 -6.02 3.88
C ASN A 151 -21.87 -5.99 3.89
N ALA A 152 -21.24 -4.90 3.44
CA ALA A 152 -19.78 -4.71 3.45
C ALA A 152 -19.39 -3.40 4.17
N SER A 153 -20.03 -3.11 5.30
CA SER A 153 -19.90 -1.83 6.01
C SER A 153 -18.45 -1.49 6.40
N ALA A 154 -17.69 -2.44 6.94
CA ALA A 154 -16.30 -2.22 7.35
C ALA A 154 -15.40 -1.86 6.15
N TYR A 155 -15.53 -2.62 5.05
CA TYR A 155 -14.77 -2.39 3.83
C TYR A 155 -15.11 -1.04 3.21
N SER A 156 -16.41 -0.75 3.06
CA SER A 156 -16.89 0.51 2.50
C SER A 156 -16.42 1.71 3.31
N SER A 157 -16.51 1.64 4.64
CA SER A 157 -16.01 2.69 5.54
C SER A 157 -14.50 2.90 5.42
N GLY A 158 -13.71 1.83 5.41
CA GLY A 158 -12.27 1.91 5.25
C GLY A 158 -11.85 2.51 3.90
N LYS A 159 -12.53 2.12 2.82
CA LYS A 159 -12.24 2.60 1.46
C LYS A 159 -12.82 4.00 1.18
N ALA A 160 -13.82 4.46 1.92
CA ALA A 160 -14.31 5.83 1.85
C ALA A 160 -13.34 6.84 2.47
N GLY A 161 -12.66 6.46 3.55
CA GLY A 161 -11.70 7.34 4.21
C GLY A 161 -10.35 7.46 3.50
N ALA A 162 -9.93 6.46 2.74
CA ALA A 162 -8.62 6.47 2.07
C ALA A 162 -8.44 7.65 1.08
N PRO A 163 -9.42 8.03 0.23
CA PRO A 163 -9.33 9.20 -0.64
C PRO A 163 -9.33 10.54 0.11
N ALA A 164 -9.86 10.57 1.34
CA ALA A 164 -9.93 11.79 2.14
C ALA A 164 -8.59 12.13 2.83
N LEU A 165 -7.59 11.25 2.76
CA LEU A 165 -6.25 11.55 3.26
C LEU A 165 -5.58 12.58 2.33
N PRO A 166 -4.85 13.57 2.90
CA PRO A 166 -4.41 14.73 2.16
C PRO A 166 -3.53 14.38 0.96
N GLU A 167 -3.78 15.09 -0.12
CA GLU A 167 -2.86 15.21 -1.25
C GLU A 167 -1.68 16.11 -0.83
N LEU A 168 -0.49 15.80 -1.33
CA LEU A 168 0.73 16.58 -1.13
C LEU A 168 0.86 17.67 -2.19
#